data_39ab5c0879424b97f56ee32c3fc465bf
#
_entry.id   39ab5c0879424b97f56ee32c3fc465bf
#
_cell.length_a   1.000
_cell.length_b   1.000
_cell.length_c   1.000
_cell.angle_alpha   90.00
_cell.angle_beta   90.00
_cell.angle_gamma   90.00
#
_symmetry.space_group_name_H-M   'P 1'
#
loop_
_entity.id
_entity.type
_entity.pdbx_description
1 polymer ?
#
loop_
_entity_poly.entity_id
_entity_poly.type
_entity_poly.pdbx_seq_one_letter_code
_entity_poly.pdbx_strand_id
1 'polypeptide(L)'
;MFCRARRERFRENDALRRVFERVVALCISAGLVGGDAFSVDASLIKADVNKTRRLPGDQPITWPKAEEASHAVREYIAALDAANSDKDSDEDGGGSSEGSRRRKPPKEVSLTDPQATWVTRPGVDPFFAYDANYLIDNKAGIILDAVGTRANRAVEIAVTQTMVDRVERRFDLRPQRLAGDTAYGAVRLLKWLVDRKITPHVPVWDKSARPDGTFSRADFAFDQKRNVYVCPGARS
;
A
#
# COMPACT_ATOMS: atom_id res chain seq x y z
N MET A 1 -11.25 -22.38 -18.56
CA MET A 1 -12.14 -22.92 -17.51
C MET A 1 -11.78 -22.41 -16.12
N PHE A 2 -10.53 -22.45 -15.66
CA PHE A 2 -10.10 -21.96 -14.32
C PHE A 2 -10.39 -20.47 -14.07
N CYS A 3 -10.07 -19.57 -15.02
CA CYS A 3 -10.32 -18.13 -14.88
C CYS A 3 -11.79 -17.77 -14.69
N ARG A 4 -12.70 -18.48 -15.37
CA ARG A 4 -14.14 -18.31 -15.23
C ARG A 4 -14.64 -18.80 -13.86
N ALA A 5 -14.21 -19.99 -13.43
CA ALA A 5 -14.55 -20.52 -12.12
C ALA A 5 -14.03 -19.64 -10.97
N ARG A 6 -12.80 -19.07 -11.09
CA ARG A 6 -12.24 -18.13 -10.13
C ARG A 6 -13.08 -16.87 -10.00
N ARG A 7 -13.60 -16.33 -11.13
CA ARG A 7 -14.41 -15.12 -11.14
C ARG A 7 -15.81 -15.36 -10.57
N GLU A 8 -16.48 -16.44 -11.03
CA GLU A 8 -17.90 -16.68 -10.77
C GLU A 8 -18.16 -17.45 -9.45
N ARG A 9 -17.24 -18.34 -9.01
CA ARG A 9 -17.48 -19.21 -7.86
C ARG A 9 -16.67 -18.86 -6.63
N PHE A 10 -15.43 -18.38 -6.81
CA PHE A 10 -14.51 -18.21 -5.67
C PHE A 10 -14.49 -16.77 -5.16
N ARG A 11 -14.84 -15.78 -6.00
CA ARG A 11 -14.82 -14.37 -5.61
C ARG A 11 -15.97 -14.03 -4.66
N GLU A 12 -17.19 -14.46 -4.99
CA GLU A 12 -18.37 -14.16 -4.18
C GLU A 12 -18.31 -14.76 -2.76
N ASN A 13 -17.65 -15.90 -2.62
CA ASN A 13 -17.55 -16.63 -1.35
C ASN A 13 -16.24 -16.42 -0.60
N ASP A 14 -15.35 -15.55 -1.08
CA ASP A 14 -14.01 -15.31 -0.51
C ASP A 14 -13.21 -16.62 -0.29
N ALA A 15 -13.47 -17.63 -1.11
CA ALA A 15 -12.96 -18.98 -0.92
C ALA A 15 -11.43 -19.04 -0.93
N LEU A 16 -10.79 -18.28 -1.84
CA LEU A 16 -9.33 -18.24 -1.95
C LEU A 16 -8.70 -17.65 -0.67
N ARG A 17 -9.33 -16.61 -0.12
CA ARG A 17 -8.89 -15.99 1.14
C ARG A 17 -9.00 -16.99 2.29
N ARG A 18 -10.12 -17.72 2.41
CA ARG A 18 -10.31 -18.74 3.45
C ARG A 18 -9.29 -19.88 3.35
N VAL A 19 -8.97 -20.33 2.12
CA VAL A 19 -7.93 -21.35 1.90
C VAL A 19 -6.56 -20.82 2.34
N PHE A 20 -6.21 -19.60 1.94
CA PHE A 20 -4.96 -18.95 2.35
C PHE A 20 -4.86 -18.87 3.87
N GLU A 21 -5.88 -18.35 4.56
CA GLU A 21 -5.90 -18.22 6.01
C GLU A 21 -5.84 -19.60 6.71
N ARG A 22 -6.44 -20.64 6.12
CA ARG A 22 -6.31 -22.00 6.64
C ARG A 22 -4.88 -22.52 6.56
N VAL A 23 -4.18 -22.26 5.45
CA VAL A 23 -2.77 -22.63 5.30
C VAL A 23 -1.91 -21.89 6.33
N VAL A 24 -2.12 -20.58 6.51
CA VAL A 24 -1.42 -19.80 7.54
C VAL A 24 -1.67 -20.39 8.94
N ALA A 25 -2.91 -20.74 9.28
CA ALA A 25 -3.23 -21.36 10.57
C ALA A 25 -2.51 -22.72 10.77
N LEU A 26 -2.36 -23.51 9.71
CA LEU A 26 -1.57 -24.74 9.76
C LEU A 26 -0.08 -24.46 9.99
N CYS A 27 0.49 -23.43 9.35
CA CYS A 27 1.88 -23.01 9.58
C CYS A 27 2.10 -22.57 11.05
N ILE A 28 1.13 -21.83 11.60
CA ILE A 28 1.15 -21.43 13.03
C ILE A 28 1.15 -22.65 13.93
N SER A 29 0.20 -23.58 13.72
CA SER A 29 0.08 -24.80 14.53
C SER A 29 1.31 -25.73 14.40
N ALA A 30 2.00 -25.69 13.28
CA ALA A 30 3.26 -26.41 13.05
C ALA A 30 4.48 -25.69 13.68
N GLY A 31 4.30 -24.53 14.32
CA GLY A 31 5.39 -23.78 14.94
C GLY A 31 6.33 -23.08 13.94
N LEU A 32 5.90 -22.91 12.68
CA LEU A 32 6.70 -22.24 11.63
C LEU A 32 6.63 -20.71 11.73
N VAL A 33 5.63 -20.18 12.40
CA VAL A 33 5.44 -18.74 12.62
C VAL A 33 5.98 -18.36 13.99
N GLY A 34 6.79 -17.31 14.04
CA GLY A 34 7.39 -16.79 15.27
C GLY A 34 6.49 -15.77 15.99
N GLY A 35 5.82 -14.92 15.22
CA GLY A 35 4.95 -13.85 15.72
C GLY A 35 5.69 -12.62 16.26
N ASP A 36 7.03 -12.65 16.35
CA ASP A 36 7.85 -11.61 16.99
C ASP A 36 8.31 -10.52 16.01
N ALA A 37 8.73 -10.92 14.82
CA ALA A 37 9.28 -10.00 13.83
C ALA A 37 8.65 -10.25 12.46
N PHE A 38 8.04 -9.21 11.90
CA PHE A 38 7.46 -9.25 10.57
C PHE A 38 8.25 -8.35 9.61
N SER A 39 8.15 -8.67 8.32
CA SER A 39 8.62 -7.82 7.23
C SER A 39 7.49 -7.46 6.29
N VAL A 40 7.55 -6.27 5.71
CA VAL A 40 6.66 -5.82 4.64
C VAL A 40 7.45 -5.57 3.38
N ASP A 41 6.89 -5.99 2.26
CA ASP A 41 7.44 -5.74 0.93
C ASP A 41 6.31 -5.67 -0.10
N ALA A 42 6.58 -5.06 -1.24
CA ALA A 42 5.66 -4.99 -2.37
C ALA A 42 6.38 -5.36 -3.67
N SER A 43 5.75 -6.22 -4.44
CA SER A 43 6.23 -6.62 -5.76
C SER A 43 5.29 -6.16 -6.85
N LEU A 44 5.84 -5.57 -7.93
CA LEU A 44 5.05 -5.22 -9.10
C LEU A 44 4.58 -6.45 -9.86
N ILE A 45 3.28 -6.53 -10.09
CA ILE A 45 2.66 -7.50 -10.98
C ILE A 45 2.25 -6.79 -12.26
N LYS A 46 2.80 -7.21 -13.39
CA LYS A 46 2.43 -6.66 -14.69
C LYS A 46 0.97 -6.96 -15.00
N ALA A 47 0.20 -5.92 -15.30
CA ALA A 47 -1.19 -6.06 -15.68
C ALA A 47 -1.32 -6.60 -17.12
N ASP A 48 -2.28 -7.49 -17.32
CA ASP A 48 -2.65 -8.00 -18.65
C ASP A 48 -3.59 -7.02 -19.34
N VAL A 49 -3.01 -5.95 -19.89
CA VAL A 49 -3.74 -4.87 -20.55
C VAL A 49 -3.37 -4.75 -22.03
N ASN A 50 -4.30 -4.27 -22.84
CA ASN A 50 -3.99 -3.91 -24.20
C ASN A 50 -3.18 -2.60 -24.22
N LYS A 51 -1.88 -2.69 -24.50
CA LYS A 51 -0.95 -1.57 -24.49
C LYS A 51 -1.26 -0.48 -25.52
N THR A 52 -1.96 -0.80 -26.62
CA THR A 52 -2.32 0.18 -27.64
C THR A 52 -3.57 0.98 -27.29
N ARG A 53 -4.42 0.46 -26.40
CA ARG A 53 -5.64 1.10 -25.90
C ARG A 53 -5.36 1.86 -24.62
N ARG A 54 -4.62 2.97 -24.74
CA ARG A 54 -4.30 3.88 -23.63
C ARG A 54 -4.43 5.32 -24.07
N LEU A 55 -4.62 6.21 -23.12
CA LEU A 55 -4.63 7.66 -23.31
C LEU A 55 -3.75 8.34 -22.25
N PRO A 56 -3.16 9.50 -22.58
CA PRO A 56 -2.54 10.37 -21.60
C PRO A 56 -3.54 10.71 -20.47
N GLY A 57 -3.08 10.68 -19.22
CA GLY A 57 -3.96 10.85 -18.07
C GLY A 57 -4.44 12.28 -17.83
N ASP A 58 -3.96 13.26 -18.59
CA ASP A 58 -4.41 14.66 -18.60
C ASP A 58 -5.54 14.90 -19.60
N GLN A 59 -5.87 13.91 -20.43
CA GLN A 59 -6.96 13.99 -21.40
C GLN A 59 -8.29 13.53 -20.78
N PRO A 60 -9.43 14.15 -21.16
CA PRO A 60 -10.74 13.67 -20.74
C PRO A 60 -11.02 12.29 -21.36
N ILE A 61 -11.46 11.35 -20.53
CA ILE A 61 -11.77 9.99 -20.96
C ILE A 61 -13.29 9.82 -20.99
N THR A 62 -13.83 9.48 -22.16
CA THR A 62 -15.22 9.07 -22.31
C THR A 62 -15.30 7.56 -22.15
N TRP A 63 -15.90 7.12 -21.06
CA TRP A 63 -16.08 5.69 -20.80
C TRP A 63 -17.26 5.12 -21.58
N PRO A 64 -17.18 3.86 -22.04
CA PRO A 64 -18.31 3.20 -22.67
C PRO A 64 -19.45 3.00 -21.67
N LYS A 65 -20.67 2.81 -22.17
CA LYS A 65 -21.81 2.45 -21.32
C LYS A 65 -21.55 1.15 -20.58
N ALA A 66 -22.17 0.96 -19.41
CA ALA A 66 -21.95 -0.20 -18.55
C ALA A 66 -22.17 -1.55 -19.28
N GLU A 67 -23.10 -1.59 -20.22
CA GLU A 67 -23.42 -2.81 -21.00
C GLU A 67 -22.31 -3.21 -21.97
N GLU A 68 -21.58 -2.20 -22.49
CA GLU A 68 -20.51 -2.38 -23.49
C GLU A 68 -19.12 -2.43 -22.82
N ALA A 69 -19.02 -2.03 -21.57
CA ALA A 69 -17.77 -1.94 -20.83
C ALA A 69 -17.24 -3.33 -20.43
N SER A 70 -15.90 -3.48 -20.41
CA SER A 70 -15.26 -4.64 -19.80
C SER A 70 -15.54 -4.67 -18.30
N HIS A 71 -15.38 -5.84 -17.66
CA HIS A 71 -15.59 -5.99 -16.22
C HIS A 71 -14.70 -5.01 -15.42
N ALA A 72 -13.42 -4.87 -15.78
CA ALA A 72 -12.48 -3.97 -15.09
C ALA A 72 -12.90 -2.50 -15.23
N VAL A 73 -13.43 -2.08 -16.37
CA VAL A 73 -13.96 -0.73 -16.59
C VAL A 73 -15.21 -0.49 -15.77
N ARG A 74 -16.14 -1.45 -15.73
CA ARG A 74 -17.36 -1.35 -14.89
C ARG A 74 -17.02 -1.21 -13.40
N GLU A 75 -16.10 -2.01 -12.89
CA GLU A 75 -15.66 -1.91 -11.49
C GLU A 75 -15.00 -0.56 -11.19
N TYR A 76 -14.22 -0.04 -12.13
CA TYR A 76 -13.60 1.27 -11.98
C TYR A 76 -14.63 2.40 -11.93
N ILE A 77 -15.61 2.38 -12.83
CA ILE A 77 -16.70 3.38 -12.85
C ILE A 77 -17.51 3.29 -11.56
N ALA A 78 -17.92 2.09 -11.14
CA ALA A 78 -18.65 1.89 -9.89
C ALA A 78 -17.87 2.40 -8.66
N ALA A 79 -16.56 2.21 -8.62
CA ALA A 79 -15.71 2.74 -7.55
C ALA A 79 -15.61 4.27 -7.58
N LEU A 80 -15.64 4.90 -8.76
CA LEU A 80 -15.67 6.36 -8.89
C LEU A 80 -17.02 6.92 -8.42
N ASP A 81 -18.13 6.28 -8.81
CA ASP A 81 -19.48 6.70 -8.41
C ASP A 81 -19.66 6.60 -6.90
N ALA A 82 -19.18 5.50 -6.27
CA ALA A 82 -19.20 5.35 -4.83
C ALA A 82 -18.37 6.45 -4.12
N ALA A 83 -17.16 6.74 -4.62
CA ALA A 83 -16.30 7.77 -4.05
C ALA A 83 -16.85 9.20 -4.23
N ASN A 84 -17.70 9.44 -5.22
CA ASN A 84 -18.37 10.72 -5.41
C ASN A 84 -19.61 10.84 -4.51
N SER A 85 -20.36 9.75 -4.32
CA SER A 85 -21.53 9.71 -3.43
C SER A 85 -21.15 9.97 -1.97
N ASP A 86 -19.98 9.49 -1.51
CA ASP A 86 -19.49 9.74 -0.15
C ASP A 86 -19.11 11.23 0.08
N LYS A 87 -18.76 11.97 -0.98
CA LYS A 87 -18.43 13.40 -0.86
C LYS A 87 -19.66 14.30 -0.75
N ASP A 88 -20.77 13.89 -1.34
CA ASP A 88 -22.03 14.65 -1.27
C ASP A 88 -22.72 14.52 0.10
N SER A 89 -22.28 13.57 0.95
CA SER A 89 -22.80 13.39 2.31
C SER A 89 -22.07 14.20 3.38
N ASP A 90 -20.91 14.80 3.09
CA ASP A 90 -20.06 15.51 4.05
C ASP A 90 -20.12 17.05 3.94
N GLU A 91 -21.08 17.62 3.23
CA GLU A 91 -21.21 19.10 3.08
C GLU A 91 -21.79 19.84 4.30
N ASP A 92 -21.88 19.20 5.49
CA ASP A 92 -22.28 19.92 6.72
C ASP A 92 -21.26 19.76 7.86
N GLY A 93 -20.07 20.29 7.67
CA GLY A 93 -19.03 20.30 8.71
C GLY A 93 -17.82 21.11 8.29
N GLY A 94 -17.86 22.43 8.44
CA GLY A 94 -16.75 23.33 8.15
C GLY A 94 -15.45 22.96 8.87
N GLY A 95 -14.59 22.24 8.19
CA GLY A 95 -13.21 21.96 8.56
C GLY A 95 -12.31 22.18 7.37
N SER A 96 -11.65 23.35 7.29
CA SER A 96 -10.62 23.67 6.32
C SER A 96 -9.48 22.67 6.42
N SER A 97 -9.47 21.60 5.60
CA SER A 97 -8.31 20.75 5.43
C SER A 97 -7.28 21.44 4.53
N GLU A 98 -6.36 22.13 5.17
CA GLU A 98 -5.12 22.59 4.56
C GLU A 98 -4.42 21.44 3.84
N GLY A 99 -4.24 21.56 2.52
CA GLY A 99 -3.24 20.82 1.78
C GLY A 99 -3.68 19.59 1.03
N SER A 100 -4.85 19.57 0.40
CA SER A 100 -5.08 18.66 -0.74
C SER A 100 -4.16 19.05 -1.90
N ARG A 101 -2.89 18.60 -1.84
CA ARG A 101 -1.99 18.68 -3.00
C ARG A 101 -2.69 17.96 -4.14
N ARG A 102 -3.18 18.71 -5.14
CA ARG A 102 -3.76 18.14 -6.37
C ARG A 102 -2.83 17.04 -6.86
N ARG A 103 -3.28 15.80 -6.77
CA ARG A 103 -2.53 14.65 -7.27
C ARG A 103 -2.26 14.89 -8.75
N LYS A 104 -1.00 14.82 -9.15
CA LYS A 104 -0.66 14.89 -10.59
C LYS A 104 -1.43 13.76 -11.30
N PRO A 105 -2.05 14.05 -12.44
CA PRO A 105 -2.72 13.01 -13.22
C PRO A 105 -1.72 11.90 -13.57
N PRO A 106 -2.17 10.66 -13.71
CA PRO A 106 -1.30 9.56 -14.17
C PRO A 106 -0.76 9.90 -15.56
N LYS A 107 0.44 9.44 -15.89
CA LYS A 107 1.01 9.68 -17.24
C LYS A 107 0.17 9.03 -18.34
N GLU A 108 -0.28 7.81 -18.10
CA GLU A 108 -1.08 7.03 -19.04
C GLU A 108 -2.20 6.32 -18.28
N VAL A 109 -3.35 6.18 -18.91
CA VAL A 109 -4.50 5.43 -18.40
C VAL A 109 -4.86 4.33 -19.40
N SER A 110 -4.99 3.09 -18.93
CA SER A 110 -5.45 1.98 -19.73
C SER A 110 -6.96 2.04 -19.92
N LEU A 111 -7.43 1.94 -21.17
CA LEU A 111 -8.86 1.86 -21.49
C LEU A 111 -9.45 0.45 -21.29
N THR A 112 -8.59 -0.56 -21.09
CA THR A 112 -9.03 -1.94 -20.83
C THR A 112 -9.01 -2.32 -19.36
N ASP A 113 -8.15 -1.65 -18.56
CA ASP A 113 -8.04 -1.82 -17.11
C ASP A 113 -7.55 -0.50 -16.47
N PRO A 114 -8.47 0.42 -16.16
CA PRO A 114 -8.11 1.75 -15.65
C PRO A 114 -7.54 1.77 -14.23
N GLN A 115 -7.68 0.67 -13.51
CA GLN A 115 -7.10 0.54 -12.16
C GLN A 115 -5.60 0.24 -12.21
N ALA A 116 -5.11 -0.37 -13.29
CA ALA A 116 -3.69 -0.62 -13.47
C ALA A 116 -2.92 0.70 -13.59
N THR A 117 -1.81 0.82 -12.89
CA THR A 117 -1.00 2.03 -12.85
C THR A 117 0.14 1.96 -13.86
N TRP A 118 0.35 3.04 -14.61
CA TRP A 118 1.51 3.16 -15.51
C TRP A 118 2.79 3.34 -14.71
N VAL A 119 3.71 2.40 -14.83
CA VAL A 119 4.96 2.34 -14.07
C VAL A 119 6.15 2.51 -15.01
N THR A 120 7.11 3.33 -14.60
CA THR A 120 8.40 3.52 -15.27
C THR A 120 9.52 3.10 -14.31
N ARG A 121 10.44 2.25 -14.78
CA ARG A 121 11.64 1.85 -14.04
C ARG A 121 12.87 2.03 -14.93
N PRO A 122 14.04 2.39 -14.39
CA PRO A 122 15.28 2.45 -15.15
C PRO A 122 15.58 1.09 -15.82
N GLY A 123 15.92 1.12 -17.11
CA GLY A 123 16.31 -0.08 -17.86
C GLY A 123 15.16 -1.02 -18.25
N VAL A 124 13.91 -0.65 -18.01
CA VAL A 124 12.72 -1.45 -18.38
C VAL A 124 11.72 -0.57 -19.11
N ASP A 125 11.17 -1.07 -20.23
CA ASP A 125 10.08 -0.39 -20.90
C ASP A 125 8.90 -0.16 -19.97
N PRO A 126 8.26 1.02 -20.02
CA PRO A 126 7.10 1.31 -19.19
C PRO A 126 5.95 0.32 -19.42
N PHE A 127 5.25 -0.02 -18.34
CA PHE A 127 4.13 -0.98 -18.37
C PHE A 127 3.06 -0.64 -17.33
N PHE A 128 1.87 -1.19 -17.51
CA PHE A 128 0.82 -1.14 -16.52
C PHE A 128 1.02 -2.24 -15.48
N ALA A 129 0.82 -1.90 -14.20
CA ALA A 129 1.06 -2.81 -13.09
C ALA A 129 0.12 -2.59 -11.90
N TYR A 130 0.06 -3.60 -11.07
CA TYR A 130 -0.43 -3.61 -9.70
C TYR A 130 0.72 -3.90 -8.74
N ASP A 131 0.54 -3.57 -7.46
CA ASP A 131 1.40 -4.04 -6.39
C ASP A 131 0.76 -5.24 -5.68
N ALA A 132 1.56 -6.28 -5.46
CA ALA A 132 1.26 -7.32 -4.50
C ALA A 132 2.04 -7.02 -3.22
N ASN A 133 1.33 -6.63 -2.18
CA ASN A 133 1.90 -6.33 -0.89
C ASN A 133 1.86 -7.58 -0.02
N TYR A 134 2.93 -7.84 0.70
CA TYR A 134 3.08 -9.01 1.56
C TYR A 134 3.44 -8.60 2.98
N LEU A 135 2.85 -9.29 3.96
CA LEU A 135 3.28 -9.28 5.35
C LEU A 135 3.84 -10.67 5.67
N ILE A 136 5.10 -10.73 6.08
CA ILE A 136 5.88 -11.95 6.18
C ILE A 136 6.39 -12.11 7.60
N ASP A 137 6.18 -13.29 8.22
CA ASP A 137 6.85 -13.66 9.47
C ASP A 137 8.30 -14.08 9.18
N ASN A 138 9.25 -13.52 9.93
CA ASN A 138 10.67 -13.67 9.65
C ASN A 138 11.28 -14.97 10.18
N LYS A 139 10.55 -15.78 10.95
CA LYS A 139 11.08 -17.05 11.49
C LYS A 139 11.36 -18.07 10.38
N ALA A 140 10.39 -18.32 9.53
CA ALA A 140 10.50 -19.27 8.43
C ALA A 140 10.05 -18.68 7.07
N GLY A 141 9.88 -17.36 6.98
CA GLY A 141 9.48 -16.71 5.75
C GLY A 141 8.02 -16.95 5.36
N ILE A 142 7.14 -17.19 6.33
CA ILE A 142 5.73 -17.46 6.06
C ILE A 142 4.99 -16.16 5.74
N ILE A 143 4.35 -16.11 4.58
CA ILE A 143 3.47 -15.00 4.21
C ILE A 143 2.19 -15.11 5.06
N LEU A 144 1.99 -14.14 5.97
CA LEU A 144 0.83 -14.06 6.87
C LEU A 144 -0.36 -13.37 6.23
N ASP A 145 -0.10 -12.41 5.35
CA ASP A 145 -1.11 -11.69 4.59
C ASP A 145 -0.59 -11.23 3.23
N ALA A 146 -1.48 -11.14 2.25
CA ALA A 146 -1.18 -10.65 0.92
C ALA A 146 -2.36 -9.82 0.39
N VAL A 147 -2.06 -8.65 -0.18
CA VAL A 147 -3.08 -7.71 -0.71
C VAL A 147 -2.60 -7.13 -2.04
N GLY A 148 -3.42 -7.29 -3.08
CA GLY A 148 -3.23 -6.60 -4.36
C GLY A 148 -3.74 -5.16 -4.28
N THR A 149 -2.95 -4.20 -4.76
CA THR A 149 -3.34 -2.78 -4.83
C THR A 149 -2.93 -2.14 -6.14
N ARG A 150 -3.41 -0.94 -6.39
CA ARG A 150 -2.83 -0.09 -7.43
C ARG A 150 -1.39 0.23 -7.05
N ALA A 151 -0.47 0.21 -8.02
CA ALA A 151 0.94 0.56 -7.78
C ALA A 151 1.08 2.03 -7.38
N ASN A 152 0.97 2.30 -6.09
CA ASN A 152 1.05 3.64 -5.49
C ASN A 152 1.59 3.58 -4.06
N ARG A 153 2.71 4.24 -3.83
CA ARG A 153 3.41 4.27 -2.52
C ARG A 153 2.51 4.70 -1.34
N ALA A 154 1.58 5.62 -1.54
CA ALA A 154 0.68 6.05 -0.46
C ALA A 154 -0.30 4.93 -0.04
N VAL A 155 -0.66 4.06 -0.98
CA VAL A 155 -1.53 2.90 -0.75
C VAL A 155 -0.77 1.80 -0.01
N GLU A 156 0.51 1.56 -0.33
CA GLU A 156 1.36 0.57 0.35
C GLU A 156 1.39 0.77 1.87
N ILE A 157 1.51 2.04 2.32
CA ILE A 157 1.52 2.38 3.76
C ILE A 157 0.18 2.03 4.42
N ALA A 158 -0.93 2.42 3.81
CA ALA A 158 -2.26 2.13 4.36
C ALA A 158 -2.56 0.63 4.38
N VAL A 159 -2.12 -0.08 3.35
CA VAL A 159 -2.27 -1.54 3.23
C VAL A 159 -1.43 -2.27 4.27
N THR A 160 -0.22 -1.79 4.57
CA THR A 160 0.61 -2.34 5.65
C THR A 160 -0.13 -2.31 6.99
N GLN A 161 -0.74 -1.16 7.34
CA GLN A 161 -1.56 -1.06 8.55
C GLN A 161 -2.72 -2.06 8.54
N THR A 162 -3.43 -2.14 7.42
CA THR A 162 -4.56 -3.07 7.24
C THR A 162 -4.13 -4.54 7.38
N MET A 163 -2.99 -4.93 6.82
CA MET A 163 -2.46 -6.29 6.92
C MET A 163 -2.08 -6.65 8.35
N VAL A 164 -1.37 -5.77 9.06
CA VAL A 164 -1.00 -5.99 10.46
C VAL A 164 -2.25 -6.12 11.33
N ASP A 165 -3.24 -5.22 11.18
CA ASP A 165 -4.50 -5.27 11.93
C ASP A 165 -5.31 -6.54 11.62
N ARG A 166 -5.27 -7.02 10.39
CA ARG A 166 -5.97 -8.24 9.98
C ARG A 166 -5.33 -9.48 10.58
N VAL A 167 -4.00 -9.56 10.55
CA VAL A 167 -3.23 -10.67 11.14
C VAL A 167 -3.44 -10.72 12.65
N GLU A 168 -3.40 -9.56 13.34
CA GLU A 168 -3.69 -9.47 14.77
C GLU A 168 -5.11 -9.96 15.07
N ARG A 169 -6.12 -9.48 14.36
CA ARG A 169 -7.52 -9.90 14.58
C ARG A 169 -7.78 -11.37 14.24
N ARG A 170 -7.10 -11.91 13.23
CA ARG A 170 -7.39 -13.24 12.71
C ARG A 170 -6.62 -14.36 13.43
N PHE A 171 -5.40 -14.07 13.83
CA PHE A 171 -4.47 -15.06 14.36
C PHE A 171 -3.93 -14.72 15.74
N ASP A 172 -4.35 -13.60 16.33
CA ASP A 172 -3.84 -13.08 17.61
C ASP A 172 -2.30 -12.92 17.59
N LEU A 173 -1.75 -12.53 16.43
CA LEU A 173 -0.32 -12.32 16.21
C LEU A 173 -0.04 -10.84 16.08
N ARG A 174 0.73 -10.31 17.02
CA ARG A 174 1.18 -8.92 17.02
C ARG A 174 2.70 -8.86 17.07
N PRO A 175 3.36 -8.31 16.02
CA PRO A 175 4.81 -8.27 16.01
C PRO A 175 5.34 -7.26 17.02
N GLN A 176 6.51 -7.55 17.60
CA GLN A 176 7.30 -6.58 18.37
C GLN A 176 8.10 -5.67 17.44
N ARG A 177 8.43 -6.16 16.23
CA ARG A 177 9.27 -5.48 15.24
C ARG A 177 8.68 -5.60 13.84
N LEU A 178 8.72 -4.51 13.07
CA LEU A 178 8.35 -4.51 11.66
C LEU A 178 9.51 -3.98 10.82
N ALA A 179 10.01 -4.80 9.92
CA ALA A 179 11.04 -4.41 8.96
C ALA A 179 10.42 -4.04 7.60
N GLY A 180 11.01 -3.09 6.92
CA GLY A 180 10.65 -2.68 5.57
C GLY A 180 11.79 -1.91 4.93
N ASP A 181 11.72 -1.67 3.63
CA ASP A 181 12.68 -0.83 2.93
C ASP A 181 12.47 0.67 3.26
N THR A 182 13.30 1.55 2.69
CA THR A 182 13.21 3.01 2.89
C THR A 182 11.86 3.61 2.45
N ALA A 183 11.10 2.94 1.59
CA ALA A 183 9.78 3.40 1.15
C ALA A 183 8.78 3.43 2.30
N TYR A 184 8.92 2.52 3.27
CA TYR A 184 8.08 2.43 4.47
C TYR A 184 8.47 3.42 5.57
N GLY A 185 9.53 4.23 5.39
CA GLY A 185 9.98 5.27 6.33
C GLY A 185 9.10 6.52 6.40
N ALA A 186 7.84 6.44 5.99
CA ALA A 186 6.91 7.55 6.10
C ALA A 186 6.53 7.82 7.56
N VAL A 187 6.58 9.09 7.98
CA VAL A 187 6.31 9.52 9.36
C VAL A 187 4.98 8.97 9.89
N ARG A 188 3.94 8.96 9.04
CA ARG A 188 2.63 8.43 9.42
C ARG A 188 2.68 6.95 9.81
N LEU A 189 3.42 6.12 9.07
CA LEU A 189 3.56 4.69 9.40
C LEU A 189 4.43 4.50 10.64
N LEU A 190 5.56 5.21 10.73
CA LEU A 190 6.46 5.13 11.87
C LEU A 190 5.75 5.52 13.17
N LYS A 191 4.99 6.63 13.15
CA LYS A 191 4.18 7.05 14.29
C LYS A 191 3.17 5.96 14.68
N TRP A 192 2.43 5.41 13.72
CA TRP A 192 1.44 4.37 13.95
C TRP A 192 2.05 3.11 14.58
N LEU A 193 3.25 2.69 14.12
CA LEU A 193 3.98 1.56 14.70
C LEU A 193 4.38 1.84 16.15
N VAL A 194 4.96 3.02 16.42
CA VAL A 194 5.40 3.42 17.76
C VAL A 194 4.22 3.51 18.74
N ASP A 195 3.11 4.13 18.32
CA ASP A 195 1.87 4.21 19.13
C ASP A 195 1.35 2.81 19.51
N ARG A 196 1.55 1.82 18.65
CA ARG A 196 1.20 0.41 18.89
C ARG A 196 2.30 -0.41 19.59
N LYS A 197 3.41 0.21 19.97
CA LYS A 197 4.58 -0.44 20.60
C LYS A 197 5.24 -1.48 19.67
N ILE A 198 5.17 -1.27 18.36
CA ILE A 198 5.88 -2.06 17.34
C ILE A 198 7.14 -1.28 16.95
N THR A 199 8.30 -1.87 17.17
CA THR A 199 9.58 -1.22 16.83
C THR A 199 9.81 -1.22 15.31
N PRO A 200 9.89 -0.05 14.66
CA PRO A 200 10.17 0.00 13.22
C PRO A 200 11.66 -0.31 12.94
N HIS A 201 11.91 -1.24 12.03
CA HIS A 201 13.21 -1.55 11.46
C HIS A 201 13.23 -1.11 9.98
N VAL A 202 13.19 0.20 9.77
CA VAL A 202 13.16 0.81 8.44
C VAL A 202 14.38 1.72 8.29
N PRO A 203 15.16 1.61 7.20
CA PRO A 203 16.29 2.50 6.97
C PRO A 203 15.82 3.96 6.89
N VAL A 204 16.53 4.85 7.59
CA VAL A 204 16.22 6.28 7.55
C VAL A 204 16.68 6.86 6.22
N TRP A 205 15.80 7.58 5.55
CA TRP A 205 16.15 8.32 4.34
C TRP A 205 17.16 9.41 4.67
N ASP A 206 18.33 9.32 4.07
CA ASP A 206 19.30 10.41 4.11
C ASP A 206 18.82 11.54 3.18
N LYS A 207 18.53 12.69 3.78
CA LYS A 207 18.13 13.92 3.11
C LYS A 207 19.21 15.00 3.18
N SER A 208 20.44 14.65 3.53
CA SER A 208 21.55 15.57 3.72
C SER A 208 21.87 16.43 2.47
N ALA A 209 21.57 15.92 1.28
CA ALA A 209 21.77 16.65 0.02
C ALA A 209 20.65 17.62 -0.35
N ARG A 210 19.62 17.84 0.49
CA ARG A 210 18.53 18.79 0.18
C ARG A 210 18.94 20.23 0.51
N PRO A 211 18.84 21.17 -0.45
CA PRO A 211 19.11 22.57 -0.22
C PRO A 211 17.88 23.35 0.29
N ASP A 212 16.99 22.69 1.07
CA ASP A 212 15.72 23.27 1.52
C ASP A 212 15.77 23.87 2.94
N GLY A 213 16.97 23.97 3.54
CA GLY A 213 17.18 24.51 4.88
C GLY A 213 16.71 23.59 6.02
N THR A 214 16.31 22.35 5.71
CA THR A 214 15.96 21.35 6.74
C THR A 214 17.23 20.69 7.29
N PHE A 215 17.20 20.34 8.59
CA PHE A 215 18.30 19.62 9.22
C PHE A 215 18.45 18.20 8.66
N SER A 216 19.68 17.81 8.36
CA SER A 216 20.04 16.44 7.99
C SER A 216 20.15 15.56 9.24
N ARG A 217 20.24 14.24 9.04
CA ARG A 217 20.46 13.31 10.15
C ARG A 217 21.74 13.62 10.95
N ALA A 218 22.78 14.08 10.27
CA ALA A 218 24.07 14.40 10.87
C ALA A 218 24.03 15.62 11.82
N ASP A 219 23.01 16.47 11.66
CA ASP A 219 22.85 17.69 12.47
C ASP A 219 22.23 17.39 13.86
N PHE A 220 21.66 16.18 14.05
CA PHE A 220 21.06 15.79 15.32
C PHE A 220 22.10 15.10 16.22
N ALA A 221 22.26 15.58 17.44
CA ALA A 221 23.12 14.98 18.47
C ALA A 221 22.31 13.95 19.29
N PHE A 222 22.85 12.73 19.45
CA PHE A 222 22.22 11.72 20.31
C PHE A 222 22.64 11.89 21.76
N ASP A 223 21.69 12.16 22.65
CA ASP A 223 21.88 12.17 24.09
C ASP A 223 21.61 10.76 24.65
N GLN A 224 22.69 10.04 24.94
CA GLN A 224 22.60 8.66 25.42
C GLN A 224 21.95 8.55 26.81
N LYS A 225 22.13 9.56 27.68
CA LYS A 225 21.55 9.54 29.05
C LYS A 225 20.04 9.66 29.02
N ARG A 226 19.53 10.48 28.12
CA ARG A 226 18.08 10.72 27.97
C ARG A 226 17.45 9.81 26.89
N ASN A 227 18.26 9.08 26.14
CA ASN A 227 17.84 8.26 24.99
C ASN A 227 17.01 9.05 23.98
N VAL A 228 17.45 10.27 23.65
CA VAL A 228 16.78 11.17 22.71
C VAL A 228 17.75 11.80 21.72
N TYR A 229 17.28 12.17 20.54
CA TYR A 229 18.02 13.03 19.63
C TYR A 229 17.68 14.50 19.89
N VAL A 230 18.71 15.31 20.07
CA VAL A 230 18.59 16.77 20.24
C VAL A 230 18.60 17.43 18.88
N CYS A 231 17.53 18.17 18.57
CA CYS A 231 17.41 18.95 17.34
C CYS A 231 18.28 20.24 17.45
N PRO A 232 19.09 20.57 16.45
CA PRO A 232 19.89 21.82 16.48
C PRO A 232 19.03 23.10 16.48
N GLY A 233 17.79 23.02 16.04
CA GLY A 233 16.82 24.11 16.10
C GLY A 233 15.98 24.15 17.39
N ALA A 234 16.16 23.21 18.32
CA ALA A 234 15.48 23.26 19.61
C ALA A 234 16.02 24.45 20.43
N ARG A 235 15.17 25.44 20.65
CA ARG A 235 15.48 26.53 21.61
C ARG A 235 15.53 25.90 23.01
N SER A 236 16.63 26.12 23.70
CA SER A 236 16.83 25.78 25.11
C SER A 236 15.81 26.50 25.99
#